data_975bf6036d7f031118adbb5913fed9f6
#
_entry.id   975bf6036d7f031118adbb5913fed9f6
#
_cell.length_a   1.000
_cell.length_b   1.000
_cell.length_c   1.000
_cell.angle_alpha   90.00
_cell.angle_beta   90.00
_cell.angle_gamma   90.00
#
_symmetry.space_group_name_H-M   'P 1'
#
loop_
_entity.id
_entity.type
_entity.pdbx_description
1 polymer ?
#
loop_
_entity_poly.entity_id
_entity_poly.type
_entity_poly.pdbx_seq_one_letter_code
_entity_poly.pdbx_strand_id
1 'polypeptide(L)'
;SLYNLLELQDYRNLPSRYRYFYLELSKMIYLIKYKVKNNEAPFYVLTVDQLAKKLGVEIAEPKYRKKKIVSILTKMNGYLKYTNFNFSFIKGEHDKWAYTVLFSFPQDTLRYFDEGQYAVVTKRFYKSLLWLYVELAYPEIELESKGKKVKELESDKELYGEFLQWANSSENIEKKKQLYINDFVAVFGRFPEGWTPERQQEVPDPEIFIFPKTDGERKSTTV
;
A
#
# COMPACT_ATOMS: atom_id res chain seq x y z
N SER A 1 -7.91 10.17 -4.72
CA SER A 1 -6.49 10.53 -4.67
C SER A 1 -5.66 9.25 -4.55
N LEU A 2 -4.76 9.05 -5.49
CA LEU A 2 -3.84 7.91 -5.55
C LEU A 2 -2.75 8.08 -4.46
N TYR A 3 -3.05 7.71 -3.23
CA TYR A 3 -2.03 7.59 -2.21
C TYR A 3 -1.26 6.29 -2.47
N ASN A 4 -0.10 6.42 -3.08
CA ASN A 4 0.83 5.32 -3.16
C ASN A 4 1.40 5.07 -1.77
N LEU A 5 1.32 3.84 -1.30
CA LEU A 5 2.03 3.43 -0.11
C LEU A 5 3.53 3.57 -0.35
N LEU A 6 4.14 4.44 0.43
CA LEU A 6 5.58 4.58 0.51
C LEU A 6 6.10 3.58 1.53
N GLU A 7 7.06 2.75 1.13
CA GLU A 7 7.83 2.00 2.10
C GLU A 7 8.77 2.97 2.84
N LEU A 8 8.39 3.30 4.07
CA LEU A 8 9.06 4.33 4.86
C LEU A 8 10.50 3.95 5.22
N GLN A 9 10.80 2.66 5.40
CA GLN A 9 12.15 2.22 5.73
C GLN A 9 13.09 2.44 4.54
N ASP A 10 12.68 2.02 3.34
CA ASP A 10 13.45 2.27 2.13
C ASP A 10 13.60 3.77 1.85
N TYR A 11 12.52 4.55 2.03
CA TYR A 11 12.55 6.00 1.86
C TYR A 11 13.54 6.68 2.83
N ARG A 12 13.59 6.26 4.09
CA ARG A 12 14.49 6.80 5.11
C ARG A 12 15.94 6.44 4.84
N ASN A 13 16.20 5.22 4.34
CA ASN A 13 17.54 4.73 4.02
C ASN A 13 18.14 5.39 2.77
N LEU A 14 17.30 5.96 1.91
CA LEU A 14 17.77 6.62 0.70
C LEU A 14 18.42 7.97 1.01
N PRO A 15 19.58 8.27 0.40
CA PRO A 15 20.11 9.63 0.34
C PRO A 15 19.06 10.59 -0.24
N SER A 16 19.01 11.83 0.28
CA SER A 16 17.99 12.84 -0.07
C SER A 16 17.80 13.04 -1.57
N ARG A 17 18.91 13.03 -2.32
CA ARG A 17 18.93 13.16 -3.80
C ARG A 17 18.13 12.08 -4.55
N TYR A 18 17.87 10.91 -3.95
CA TYR A 18 17.12 9.81 -4.59
C TYR A 18 15.67 9.78 -4.16
N ARG A 19 15.29 10.48 -3.12
CA ARG A 19 13.92 10.42 -2.54
C ARG A 19 12.84 10.88 -3.50
N TYR A 20 13.15 11.90 -4.31
CA TYR A 20 12.19 12.36 -5.32
C TYR A 20 11.89 11.25 -6.35
N PHE A 21 12.92 10.58 -6.87
CA PHE A 21 12.72 9.50 -7.82
C PHE A 21 12.08 8.26 -7.17
N TYR A 22 12.26 8.05 -5.87
CA TYR A 22 11.58 7.00 -5.13
C TYR A 22 10.05 7.17 -5.14
N LEU A 23 9.55 8.40 -5.08
CA LEU A 23 8.12 8.68 -5.24
C LEU A 23 7.61 8.27 -6.64
N GLU A 24 8.43 8.47 -7.66
CA GLU A 24 8.11 8.03 -9.03
C GLU A 24 8.10 6.48 -9.14
N LEU A 25 9.04 5.79 -8.48
CA LEU A 25 9.04 4.32 -8.42
C LEU A 25 7.75 3.79 -7.78
N SER A 26 7.28 4.41 -6.72
CA SER A 26 6.01 4.02 -6.06
C SER A 26 4.82 4.14 -7.01
N LYS A 27 4.78 5.19 -7.86
CA LYS A 27 3.77 5.33 -8.92
C LYS A 27 3.91 4.25 -9.98
N MET A 28 5.15 3.93 -10.38
CA MET A 28 5.42 2.86 -11.37
C MET A 28 4.94 1.51 -10.87
N ILE A 29 5.18 1.17 -9.59
CA ILE A 29 4.68 -0.06 -8.97
C ILE A 29 3.17 -0.15 -9.10
N TYR A 30 2.46 0.91 -8.74
CA TYR A 30 1.00 0.95 -8.86
C TYR A 30 0.52 0.74 -10.30
N LEU A 31 1.13 1.42 -11.27
CA LEU A 31 0.76 1.31 -12.67
C LEU A 31 1.08 -0.08 -13.25
N ILE A 32 2.19 -0.69 -12.85
CA ILE A 32 2.54 -2.05 -13.26
C ILE A 32 1.57 -3.07 -12.67
N LYS A 33 1.17 -2.92 -11.40
CA LYS A 33 0.15 -3.77 -10.79
C LYS A 33 -1.19 -3.68 -11.53
N TYR A 34 -1.60 -2.47 -11.90
CA TYR A 34 -2.79 -2.27 -12.71
C TYR A 34 -2.70 -2.97 -14.08
N LYS A 35 -1.54 -2.85 -14.75
CA LYS A 35 -1.27 -3.54 -16.03
C LYS A 35 -1.34 -5.06 -15.89
N VAL A 36 -0.67 -5.62 -14.89
CA VAL A 36 -0.71 -7.07 -14.61
C VAL A 36 -2.14 -7.56 -14.44
N LYS A 37 -2.96 -6.81 -13.69
CA LYS A 37 -4.37 -7.13 -13.48
C LYS A 37 -5.18 -7.15 -14.78
N ASN A 38 -4.83 -6.29 -15.73
CA ASN A 38 -5.49 -6.19 -17.03
C ASN A 38 -4.85 -7.08 -18.11
N ASN A 39 -3.99 -8.02 -17.73
CA ASN A 39 -3.21 -8.88 -18.64
C ASN A 39 -2.33 -8.09 -19.61
N GLU A 40 -1.89 -6.89 -19.23
CA GLU A 40 -0.95 -6.08 -19.98
C GLU A 40 0.50 -6.41 -19.57
N ALA A 41 1.45 -6.02 -20.41
CA ALA A 41 2.86 -6.25 -20.17
C ALA A 41 3.34 -5.57 -18.85
N PRO A 42 4.02 -6.30 -17.93
CA PRO A 42 4.31 -5.86 -16.57
C PRO A 42 5.54 -4.95 -16.48
N PHE A 43 5.59 -3.92 -17.30
CA PHE A 43 6.67 -2.95 -17.28
C PHE A 43 6.20 -1.52 -17.51
N TYR A 44 6.95 -0.59 -16.95
CA TYR A 44 6.78 0.84 -17.15
C TYR A 44 7.90 1.37 -18.04
N VAL A 45 7.56 2.28 -18.94
CA VAL A 45 8.45 2.73 -20.01
C VAL A 45 8.71 4.23 -19.89
N LEU A 46 9.99 4.62 -19.92
CA LEU A 46 10.43 6.01 -20.01
C LEU A 46 11.48 6.17 -21.11
N THR A 47 11.50 7.30 -21.78
CA THR A 47 12.67 7.68 -22.57
C THR A 47 13.84 8.06 -21.65
N VAL A 48 15.06 7.96 -22.18
CA VAL A 48 16.26 8.40 -21.42
C VAL A 48 16.15 9.87 -21.02
N ASP A 49 15.55 10.72 -21.84
CA ASP A 49 15.39 12.13 -21.54
C ASP A 49 14.38 12.39 -20.42
N GLN A 50 13.25 11.68 -20.43
CA GLN A 50 12.28 11.73 -19.33
C GLN A 50 12.92 11.27 -18.01
N LEU A 51 13.69 10.17 -18.08
CA LEU A 51 14.35 9.63 -16.90
C LEU A 51 15.48 10.56 -16.41
N ALA A 52 16.28 11.14 -17.32
CA ALA A 52 17.30 12.12 -16.99
C ALA A 52 16.70 13.33 -16.24
N LYS A 53 15.60 13.87 -16.74
CA LYS A 53 14.85 14.96 -16.10
C LYS A 53 14.39 14.59 -14.68
N LYS A 54 13.84 13.39 -14.51
CA LYS A 54 13.38 12.89 -13.20
C LYS A 54 14.51 12.64 -12.20
N LEU A 55 15.71 12.33 -12.69
CA LEU A 55 16.92 12.08 -11.89
C LEU A 55 17.81 13.31 -11.72
N GLY A 56 17.46 14.46 -12.31
CA GLY A 56 18.27 15.67 -12.29
C GLY A 56 19.61 15.49 -13.00
N VAL A 57 19.65 14.73 -14.12
CA VAL A 57 20.86 14.49 -14.90
C VAL A 57 20.94 15.45 -16.09
N GLU A 58 21.80 16.46 -15.98
CA GLU A 58 21.98 17.53 -16.96
C GLU A 58 23.18 17.28 -17.91
N ILE A 59 23.35 16.06 -18.40
CA ILE A 59 24.42 15.70 -19.32
C ILE A 59 23.87 15.75 -20.75
N ALA A 60 24.41 16.63 -21.58
CA ALA A 60 23.97 16.82 -22.97
C ALA A 60 24.30 15.60 -23.83
N GLU A 61 25.50 15.01 -23.69
CA GLU A 61 25.94 13.90 -24.53
C GLU A 61 25.23 12.57 -24.17
N PRO A 62 24.48 11.93 -25.08
CA PRO A 62 23.65 10.78 -24.81
C PRO A 62 24.37 9.59 -24.20
N LYS A 63 25.60 9.32 -24.66
CA LYS A 63 26.44 8.22 -24.16
C LYS A 63 26.75 8.36 -22.68
N TYR A 64 27.19 9.54 -22.26
CA TYR A 64 27.54 9.81 -20.86
C TYR A 64 26.30 9.95 -20.00
N ARG A 65 25.21 10.51 -20.55
CA ARG A 65 23.90 10.56 -19.89
C ARG A 65 23.41 9.16 -19.51
N LYS A 66 23.41 8.22 -20.46
CA LYS A 66 23.06 6.81 -20.20
C LYS A 66 23.93 6.21 -19.09
N LYS A 67 25.27 6.36 -19.20
CA LYS A 67 26.21 5.84 -18.20
C LYS A 67 25.94 6.39 -16.80
N LYS A 68 25.64 7.68 -16.71
CA LYS A 68 25.29 8.35 -15.43
C LYS A 68 23.99 7.82 -14.85
N ILE A 69 22.95 7.66 -15.68
CA ILE A 69 21.66 7.09 -15.28
C ILE A 69 21.83 5.68 -14.73
N VAL A 70 22.54 4.80 -15.44
CA VAL A 70 22.83 3.43 -14.98
C VAL A 70 23.50 3.46 -13.60
N SER A 71 24.53 4.31 -13.42
CA SER A 71 25.23 4.44 -12.14
C SER A 71 24.30 4.90 -11.00
N ILE A 72 23.39 5.83 -11.28
CA ILE A 72 22.42 6.33 -10.28
C ILE A 72 21.42 5.22 -9.92
N LEU A 73 20.80 4.58 -10.91
CA LEU A 73 19.80 3.53 -10.68
C LEU A 73 20.38 2.33 -9.93
N THR A 74 21.58 1.89 -10.30
CA THR A 74 22.28 0.78 -9.62
C THR A 74 22.58 1.14 -8.16
N LYS A 75 23.11 2.34 -7.91
CA LYS A 75 23.38 2.79 -6.53
C LYS A 75 22.12 2.92 -5.73
N MET A 76 21.06 3.49 -6.31
CA MET A 76 19.78 3.63 -5.65
C MET A 76 19.20 2.28 -5.26
N ASN A 77 19.20 1.31 -6.19
CA ASN A 77 18.70 -0.04 -5.94
C ASN A 77 19.45 -0.74 -4.80
N GLY A 78 20.74 -0.46 -4.61
CA GLY A 78 21.54 -0.98 -3.51
C GLY A 78 21.12 -0.48 -2.11
N TYR A 79 20.36 0.60 -2.00
CA TYR A 79 19.79 1.10 -0.74
C TYR A 79 18.41 0.54 -0.43
N LEU A 80 17.73 -0.04 -1.44
CA LEU A 80 16.37 -0.54 -1.33
C LEU A 80 16.36 -1.99 -0.84
N LYS A 81 15.55 -2.25 0.14
CA LYS A 81 15.36 -3.61 0.69
C LYS A 81 14.05 -4.24 0.19
N TYR A 82 12.98 -3.46 0.18
CA TYR A 82 11.63 -3.93 -0.12
C TYR A 82 11.12 -3.51 -1.49
N THR A 83 11.69 -2.44 -2.06
CA THR A 83 11.23 -1.83 -3.32
C THR A 83 12.24 -1.96 -4.45
N ASN A 84 12.99 -3.08 -4.45
CA ASN A 84 13.92 -3.41 -5.52
C ASN A 84 13.24 -3.39 -6.88
N PHE A 85 13.95 -2.92 -7.88
CA PHE A 85 13.47 -2.84 -9.24
C PHE A 85 14.52 -3.34 -10.24
N ASN A 86 14.03 -3.80 -11.40
CA ASN A 86 14.87 -4.11 -12.55
C ASN A 86 14.71 -3.01 -13.59
N PHE A 87 15.76 -2.75 -14.34
CA PHE A 87 15.72 -1.84 -15.47
C PHE A 87 16.55 -2.34 -16.62
N SER A 88 16.08 -2.10 -17.84
CA SER A 88 16.78 -2.44 -19.07
C SER A 88 16.67 -1.32 -20.08
N PHE A 89 17.67 -1.19 -20.95
CA PHE A 89 17.69 -0.19 -22.00
C PHE A 89 17.43 -0.86 -23.35
N ILE A 90 16.38 -0.45 -24.04
CA ILE A 90 16.11 -0.85 -25.40
C ILE A 90 16.58 0.29 -26.31
N LYS A 91 17.38 -0.06 -27.31
CA LYS A 91 17.88 0.87 -28.32
C LYS A 91 16.78 1.14 -29.34
N GLY A 92 16.62 2.41 -29.72
CA GLY A 92 15.74 2.79 -30.81
C GLY A 92 16.25 2.26 -32.18
N GLU A 93 15.33 1.98 -33.07
CA GLU A 93 15.64 1.42 -34.42
C GLU A 93 16.37 2.43 -35.30
N HIS A 94 15.98 3.71 -35.24
CA HIS A 94 16.44 4.75 -36.16
C HIS A 94 17.54 5.65 -35.63
N ASP A 95 17.67 5.74 -34.29
CA ASP A 95 18.69 6.57 -33.65
C ASP A 95 19.59 5.72 -32.76
N LYS A 96 20.86 5.74 -33.03
CA LYS A 96 21.89 5.04 -32.27
C LYS A 96 21.90 5.37 -30.79
N TRP A 97 21.43 6.54 -30.40
CA TRP A 97 21.46 7.06 -29.05
C TRP A 97 20.08 7.23 -28.43
N ALA A 98 19.02 7.00 -29.20
CA ALA A 98 17.68 6.95 -28.64
C ALA A 98 17.47 5.64 -27.86
N TYR A 99 17.36 5.75 -26.56
CA TYR A 99 17.08 4.62 -25.68
C TYR A 99 15.76 4.80 -24.95
N THR A 100 15.04 3.71 -24.86
CA THR A 100 13.89 3.56 -23.98
C THR A 100 14.30 2.72 -22.79
N VAL A 101 13.88 3.10 -21.61
CA VAL A 101 14.18 2.41 -20.36
C VAL A 101 12.91 1.72 -19.87
N LEU A 102 12.98 0.40 -19.71
CA LEU A 102 11.93 -0.40 -19.14
C LEU A 102 12.22 -0.62 -17.67
N PHE A 103 11.20 -0.36 -16.82
CA PHE A 103 11.22 -0.71 -15.41
C PHE A 103 10.26 -1.86 -15.17
N SER A 104 10.72 -2.84 -14.40
CA SER A 104 9.90 -3.92 -13.87
C SER A 104 10.24 -4.15 -12.40
N PHE A 105 9.35 -4.81 -11.68
CA PHE A 105 9.58 -5.12 -10.28
C PHE A 105 9.51 -6.63 -10.05
N PRO A 106 10.38 -7.17 -9.18
CA PRO A 106 10.26 -8.55 -8.73
C PRO A 106 8.88 -8.84 -8.16
N GLN A 107 8.43 -10.08 -8.29
CA GLN A 107 7.12 -10.51 -7.79
C GLN A 107 6.99 -10.25 -6.28
N ASP A 108 8.05 -10.48 -5.52
CA ASP A 108 8.09 -10.24 -4.07
C ASP A 108 7.88 -8.76 -3.74
N THR A 109 8.45 -7.84 -4.54
CA THR A 109 8.20 -6.40 -4.38
C THR A 109 6.72 -6.05 -4.61
N LEU A 110 6.13 -6.59 -5.68
CA LEU A 110 4.71 -6.34 -5.99
C LEU A 110 3.81 -6.91 -4.90
N ARG A 111 4.10 -8.12 -4.41
CA ARG A 111 3.38 -8.76 -3.31
C ARG A 111 3.51 -8.00 -1.99
N TYR A 112 4.72 -7.54 -1.66
CA TYR A 112 4.96 -6.73 -0.47
C TYR A 112 4.07 -5.48 -0.41
N PHE A 113 3.90 -4.79 -1.55
CA PHE A 113 3.00 -3.64 -1.63
C PHE A 113 1.52 -4.01 -1.50
N ASP A 114 1.12 -5.20 -1.95
CA ASP A 114 -0.24 -5.70 -1.73
C ASP A 114 -0.49 -5.98 -0.24
N GLU A 115 0.40 -6.70 0.42
CA GLU A 115 0.33 -6.98 1.85
C GLU A 115 0.29 -5.69 2.68
N GLY A 116 1.10 -4.69 2.32
CA GLY A 116 1.10 -3.37 2.95
C GLY A 116 -0.22 -2.63 2.77
N GLN A 117 -0.86 -2.72 1.61
CA GLN A 117 -2.18 -2.14 1.37
C GLN A 117 -3.27 -2.85 2.20
N TYR A 118 -3.22 -4.17 2.30
CA TYR A 118 -4.13 -4.92 3.17
C TYR A 118 -3.97 -4.54 4.64
N ALA A 119 -2.73 -4.33 5.12
CA ALA A 119 -2.50 -3.84 6.47
C ALA A 119 -3.12 -2.45 6.72
N VAL A 120 -3.10 -1.56 5.71
CA VAL A 120 -3.77 -0.25 5.80
C VAL A 120 -5.28 -0.40 5.82
N VAL A 121 -5.86 -1.29 4.99
CA VAL A 121 -7.30 -1.60 5.03
C VAL A 121 -7.67 -2.12 6.41
N THR A 122 -6.94 -3.09 6.94
CA THR A 122 -7.22 -3.67 8.27
C THR A 122 -7.20 -2.62 9.37
N LYS A 123 -6.18 -1.75 9.38
CA LYS A 123 -6.08 -0.66 10.36
C LYS A 123 -7.21 0.36 10.22
N ARG A 124 -7.60 0.68 9.00
CA ARG A 124 -8.70 1.61 8.72
C ARG A 124 -10.02 1.00 9.14
N PHE A 125 -10.28 -0.22 8.75
CA PHE A 125 -11.47 -0.98 9.10
C PHE A 125 -11.64 -1.15 10.61
N TYR A 126 -10.54 -1.45 11.33
CA TYR A 126 -10.55 -1.48 12.78
C TYR A 126 -11.05 -0.17 13.40
N LYS A 127 -10.58 0.97 12.91
CA LYS A 127 -11.06 2.28 13.36
C LYS A 127 -12.53 2.50 13.03
N SER A 128 -12.95 2.11 11.82
CA SER A 128 -14.36 2.20 11.41
C SER A 128 -15.26 1.32 12.28
N LEU A 129 -14.80 0.14 12.69
CA LEU A 129 -15.53 -0.74 13.62
C LEU A 129 -15.65 -0.13 15.02
N LEU A 130 -14.59 0.50 15.55
CA LEU A 130 -14.66 1.20 16.83
C LEU A 130 -15.72 2.31 16.82
N TRP A 131 -15.77 3.08 15.76
CA TRP A 131 -16.77 4.12 15.58
C TRP A 131 -18.19 3.54 15.49
N LEU A 132 -18.38 2.48 14.70
CA LEU A 132 -19.68 1.80 14.58
C LEU A 132 -20.13 1.22 15.94
N TYR A 133 -19.22 0.61 16.68
CA TYR A 133 -19.53 0.08 18.01
C TYR A 133 -19.99 1.18 18.96
N VAL A 134 -19.25 2.29 19.03
CA VAL A 134 -19.66 3.44 19.87
C VAL A 134 -21.03 4.00 19.45
N GLU A 135 -21.30 4.04 18.15
CA GLU A 135 -22.58 4.51 17.65
C GLU A 135 -23.75 3.60 18.04
N LEU A 136 -23.53 2.29 18.06
CA LEU A 136 -24.56 1.31 18.38
C LEU A 136 -24.73 1.08 19.89
N ALA A 137 -23.62 1.02 20.64
CA ALA A 137 -23.62 0.74 22.07
C ALA A 137 -23.95 1.98 22.92
N TYR A 138 -23.68 3.18 22.40
CA TYR A 138 -23.86 4.46 23.10
C TYR A 138 -24.60 5.48 22.22
N PRO A 139 -25.86 5.21 21.82
CA PRO A 139 -26.59 6.05 20.88
C PRO A 139 -26.89 7.46 21.42
N GLU A 140 -26.88 7.63 22.73
CA GLU A 140 -27.14 8.89 23.42
C GLU A 140 -25.96 9.86 23.44
N ILE A 141 -24.73 9.37 23.06
CA ILE A 141 -23.56 10.23 23.09
C ILE A 141 -23.55 11.16 21.86
N GLU A 142 -23.40 12.46 22.11
CA GLU A 142 -23.25 13.47 21.07
C GLU A 142 -22.02 13.22 20.19
N LEU A 143 -22.12 13.57 18.92
CA LEU A 143 -21.10 13.32 17.92
C LEU A 143 -19.69 13.81 18.32
N GLU A 144 -19.64 15.00 18.97
CA GLU A 144 -18.38 15.60 19.44
C GLU A 144 -17.69 14.77 20.54
N SER A 145 -18.49 14.04 21.34
CA SER A 145 -17.99 13.21 22.43
C SER A 145 -17.67 11.78 22.01
N LYS A 146 -18.14 11.31 20.85
CA LYS A 146 -17.86 9.96 20.34
C LYS A 146 -16.35 9.69 20.22
N GLY A 147 -15.57 10.66 19.75
CA GLY A 147 -14.11 10.53 19.63
C GLY A 147 -13.39 10.33 20.98
N LYS A 148 -13.93 10.89 22.07
CA LYS A 148 -13.40 10.66 23.43
C LYS A 148 -13.75 9.24 23.88
N LYS A 149 -14.98 8.79 23.60
CA LYS A 149 -15.42 7.44 23.96
C LYS A 149 -14.64 6.35 23.20
N VAL A 150 -14.28 6.57 21.92
CA VAL A 150 -13.38 5.68 21.18
C VAL A 150 -12.01 5.54 21.86
N LYS A 151 -11.42 6.66 22.31
CA LYS A 151 -10.13 6.63 23.03
C LYS A 151 -10.23 5.94 24.38
N GLU A 152 -11.32 6.15 25.10
CA GLU A 152 -11.61 5.47 26.36
C GLU A 152 -11.70 3.95 26.15
N LEU A 153 -12.45 3.52 25.12
CA LEU A 153 -12.56 2.13 24.70
C LEU A 153 -11.18 1.49 24.38
N GLU A 154 -10.31 2.19 23.66
CA GLU A 154 -8.96 1.69 23.34
C GLU A 154 -8.03 1.60 24.57
N SER A 155 -8.28 2.39 25.60
CA SER A 155 -7.44 2.44 26.82
C SER A 155 -7.93 1.56 27.95
N ASP A 156 -9.24 1.26 27.99
CA ASP A 156 -9.84 0.41 29.02
C ASP A 156 -9.89 -1.05 28.56
N LYS A 157 -9.25 -1.93 29.33
CA LYS A 157 -9.08 -3.35 28.97
C LYS A 157 -10.41 -4.12 28.93
N GLU A 158 -11.35 -3.77 29.80
CA GLU A 158 -12.63 -4.46 29.94
C GLU A 158 -13.56 -4.04 28.77
N LEU A 159 -13.72 -2.74 28.56
CA LEU A 159 -14.49 -2.19 27.44
C LEU A 159 -13.93 -2.62 26.08
N TYR A 160 -12.60 -2.70 25.98
CA TYR A 160 -11.94 -3.19 24.78
C TYR A 160 -12.24 -4.67 24.54
N GLY A 161 -12.31 -5.48 25.61
CA GLY A 161 -12.70 -6.89 25.51
C GLY A 161 -14.12 -7.06 24.98
N GLU A 162 -15.07 -6.26 25.46
CA GLU A 162 -16.45 -6.25 24.98
C GLU A 162 -16.53 -5.86 23.50
N PHE A 163 -15.81 -4.81 23.09
CA PHE A 163 -15.71 -4.42 21.69
C PHE A 163 -15.16 -5.56 20.81
N LEU A 164 -14.07 -6.24 21.23
CA LEU A 164 -13.52 -7.34 20.46
C LEU A 164 -14.50 -8.51 20.33
N GLN A 165 -15.24 -8.82 21.39
CA GLN A 165 -16.27 -9.86 21.36
C GLN A 165 -17.36 -9.51 20.34
N TRP A 166 -17.86 -8.27 20.36
CA TRP A 166 -18.83 -7.78 19.41
C TRP A 166 -18.26 -7.76 17.98
N ALA A 167 -17.03 -7.25 17.79
CA ALA A 167 -16.39 -7.15 16.48
C ALA A 167 -16.27 -8.52 15.80
N ASN A 168 -16.02 -9.59 16.56
CA ASN A 168 -15.90 -10.96 16.07
C ASN A 168 -17.23 -11.75 16.04
N SER A 169 -18.33 -11.13 16.50
CA SER A 169 -19.66 -11.76 16.44
C SER A 169 -20.32 -11.56 15.08
N SER A 170 -21.38 -12.32 14.79
CA SER A 170 -22.25 -12.13 13.62
C SER A 170 -23.21 -10.94 13.77
N GLU A 171 -23.21 -10.29 14.94
CA GLU A 171 -24.05 -9.13 15.19
C GLU A 171 -23.68 -7.97 14.24
N ASN A 172 -24.70 -7.33 13.66
CA ASN A 172 -24.54 -6.25 12.69
C ASN A 172 -23.62 -6.58 11.47
N ILE A 173 -23.59 -7.86 11.06
CA ILE A 173 -22.66 -8.36 10.04
C ILE A 173 -22.73 -7.57 8.73
N GLU A 174 -23.92 -7.19 8.28
CA GLU A 174 -24.08 -6.43 7.03
C GLU A 174 -23.48 -5.03 7.13
N LYS A 175 -23.63 -4.36 8.28
CA LYS A 175 -22.97 -3.06 8.50
C LYS A 175 -21.45 -3.20 8.53
N LYS A 176 -20.93 -4.24 9.19
CA LYS A 176 -19.50 -4.54 9.25
C LYS A 176 -18.94 -4.83 7.85
N LYS A 177 -19.62 -5.65 7.06
CA LYS A 177 -19.25 -5.94 5.66
C LYS A 177 -19.21 -4.66 4.82
N GLN A 178 -20.22 -3.81 4.92
CA GLN A 178 -20.26 -2.56 4.17
C GLN A 178 -19.12 -1.61 4.57
N LEU A 179 -18.77 -1.53 5.85
CA LEU A 179 -17.62 -0.74 6.32
C LEU A 179 -16.31 -1.27 5.71
N TYR A 180 -16.12 -2.58 5.72
CA TYR A 180 -14.93 -3.18 5.12
C TYR A 180 -14.82 -2.87 3.63
N ILE A 181 -15.91 -3.01 2.89
CA ILE A 181 -15.95 -2.70 1.46
C ILE A 181 -15.60 -1.24 1.22
N ASN A 182 -16.18 -0.33 2.00
CA ASN A 182 -15.91 1.10 1.90
C ASN A 182 -14.42 1.42 2.16
N ASP A 183 -13.85 0.84 3.20
CA ASP A 183 -12.44 1.04 3.54
C ASP A 183 -11.50 0.38 2.52
N PHE A 184 -11.87 -0.80 1.99
CA PHE A 184 -11.15 -1.46 0.92
C PHE A 184 -11.14 -0.62 -0.36
N VAL A 185 -12.30 -0.12 -0.79
CA VAL A 185 -12.42 0.75 -1.97
C VAL A 185 -11.64 2.05 -1.78
N ALA A 186 -11.67 2.62 -0.56
CA ALA A 186 -10.92 3.84 -0.26
C ALA A 186 -9.39 3.66 -0.38
N VAL A 187 -8.87 2.45 -0.11
CA VAL A 187 -7.42 2.15 -0.19
C VAL A 187 -7.03 1.66 -1.57
N PHE A 188 -7.80 0.73 -2.13
CA PHE A 188 -7.45 0.08 -3.40
C PHE A 188 -8.05 0.73 -4.65
N GLY A 189 -9.06 1.61 -4.51
CA GLY A 189 -9.80 2.19 -5.63
C GLY A 189 -10.65 1.19 -6.42
N ARG A 190 -10.88 -0.01 -5.88
CA ARG A 190 -11.65 -1.11 -6.48
C ARG A 190 -12.37 -1.91 -5.40
N PHE A 191 -13.36 -2.68 -5.79
CA PHE A 191 -14.03 -3.61 -4.88
C PHE A 191 -13.16 -4.83 -4.55
N PRO A 192 -13.39 -5.48 -3.39
CA PRO A 192 -12.80 -6.78 -3.08
C PRO A 192 -13.12 -7.81 -4.18
N GLU A 193 -12.25 -8.81 -4.35
CA GLU A 193 -12.47 -9.87 -5.32
C GLU A 193 -13.75 -10.65 -4.99
N GLY A 194 -14.55 -10.95 -6.02
CA GLY A 194 -15.85 -11.62 -5.86
C GLY A 194 -17.01 -10.71 -5.42
N TRP A 195 -16.75 -9.45 -5.11
CA TRP A 195 -17.80 -8.49 -4.75
C TRP A 195 -18.16 -7.58 -5.94
N THR A 196 -19.45 -7.49 -6.27
CA THR A 196 -20.01 -6.49 -7.18
C THR A 196 -21.21 -5.83 -6.52
N PRO A 197 -21.60 -4.59 -6.91
CA PRO A 197 -22.80 -3.93 -6.38
C PRO A 197 -24.08 -4.74 -6.55
N GLU A 198 -24.13 -5.57 -7.60
CA GLU A 198 -25.26 -6.46 -7.89
C GLU A 198 -25.23 -7.76 -7.06
N ARG A 199 -24.04 -8.17 -6.57
CA ARG A 199 -23.81 -9.39 -5.78
C ARG A 199 -23.57 -9.10 -4.31
N GLN A 200 -24.36 -8.25 -3.69
CA GLN A 200 -24.23 -7.89 -2.27
C GLN A 200 -24.29 -9.10 -1.31
N GLN A 201 -24.73 -10.27 -1.78
CA GLN A 201 -24.95 -11.46 -0.96
C GLN A 201 -23.74 -12.40 -0.87
N GLU A 202 -22.70 -12.24 -1.69
CA GLU A 202 -21.55 -13.17 -1.77
C GLU A 202 -20.24 -12.59 -1.21
N VAL A 203 -20.31 -11.69 -0.24
CA VAL A 203 -19.08 -11.28 0.46
C VAL A 203 -18.60 -12.48 1.29
N PRO A 204 -17.33 -12.91 1.14
CA PRO A 204 -16.79 -14.01 1.94
C PRO A 204 -17.05 -13.75 3.42
N ASP A 205 -17.36 -14.81 4.15
CA ASP A 205 -17.60 -14.77 5.58
C ASP A 205 -16.46 -14.04 6.29
N PRO A 206 -16.74 -13.25 7.33
CA PRO A 206 -15.75 -12.43 8.02
C PRO A 206 -14.61 -13.19 8.72
N GLU A 207 -14.43 -14.48 8.48
CA GLU A 207 -13.20 -15.21 8.85
C GLU A 207 -11.90 -14.56 8.34
N ILE A 208 -12.01 -13.64 7.36
CA ILE A 208 -10.91 -12.79 6.91
C ILE A 208 -10.49 -11.74 7.97
N PHE A 209 -11.34 -11.46 8.95
CA PHE A 209 -11.08 -10.49 10.01
C PHE A 209 -10.51 -11.16 11.26
N ILE A 210 -9.42 -11.90 11.11
CA ILE A 210 -8.62 -12.33 12.26
C ILE A 210 -7.91 -11.09 12.78
N PHE A 211 -8.57 -10.37 13.69
CA PHE A 211 -7.80 -9.51 14.58
C PHE A 211 -6.80 -10.42 15.27
N PRO A 212 -5.52 -10.06 15.34
CA PRO A 212 -4.54 -10.86 16.05
C PRO A 212 -5.12 -11.15 17.44
N LYS A 213 -5.39 -12.42 17.72
CA LYS A 213 -5.69 -12.84 19.08
C LYS A 213 -4.55 -12.26 19.90
N THR A 214 -4.86 -11.41 20.84
CA THR A 214 -3.90 -10.96 21.82
C THR A 214 -3.56 -12.19 22.65
N ASP A 215 -2.64 -13.03 22.15
CA ASP A 215 -2.02 -14.07 22.93
C ASP A 215 -1.29 -13.38 24.06
N GLY A 216 -1.93 -13.42 25.23
CA GLY A 216 -1.32 -13.04 26.49
C GLY A 216 -0.26 -14.04 26.88
N GLU A 217 0.80 -14.14 26.11
CA GLU A 217 2.04 -14.79 26.49
C GLU A 217 3.20 -14.10 25.80
N ARG A 218 3.57 -12.93 26.32
CA ARG A 218 4.97 -12.53 26.27
C ARG A 218 5.73 -13.49 27.17
N LYS A 219 6.25 -14.56 26.60
CA LYS A 219 7.32 -15.32 27.27
C LYS A 219 8.47 -14.36 27.50
N SER A 220 8.65 -13.98 28.75
CA SER A 220 9.86 -13.35 29.25
C SER A 220 11.01 -14.29 28.96
N THR A 221 11.83 -14.00 27.97
CA THR A 221 13.14 -14.63 27.84
C THR A 221 14.10 -13.77 28.62
N THR A 222 14.24 -14.10 29.89
CA THR A 222 15.43 -13.75 30.72
C THR A 222 16.55 -14.70 30.27
N VAL A 223 17.60 -14.19 29.72
CA VAL A 223 19.03 -14.38 30.05
C VAL A 223 19.84 -13.39 29.22
#